data_9c7fb0ead94c2ac2f0e837cb9d7d718b
#
_entry.id   9c7fb0ead94c2ac2f0e837cb9d7d718b
#
_cell.length_a   1.000
_cell.length_b   1.000
_cell.length_c   1.000
_cell.angle_alpha   90.00
_cell.angle_beta   90.00
_cell.angle_gamma   90.00
#
_symmetry.space_group_name_H-M   'P 1'
#
loop_
_entity.id
_entity.type
_entity.pdbx_description
1 polymer ?
#
loop_
_entity_poly.entity_id
_entity_poly.type
_entity_poly.pdbx_seq_one_letter_code
_entity_poly.pdbx_strand_id
1 'polypeptide(L)'
;MDMVTEYPPIRIVSPARFDPGTAQTPGSVRLAAVAPQLGIQSALWGGLFEVKPGARTGIHHHGEQQTIAYVLSGICEVRWGARGEYAARAKAGDFIHVPAFLPHMEINPSDLEPFHWVVVRSTSTPIVVNLPDHMWP
;
A
#
# COMPACT_ATOMS: atom_id res chain seq x y z
N MET A 1 -35.36 21.15 12.30
CA MET A 1 -34.39 20.46 11.74
C MET A 1 -33.25 20.17 12.66
N ASP A 2 -32.77 19.13 12.63
CA ASP A 2 -31.85 18.66 13.54
C ASP A 2 -30.74 17.94 12.95
N MET A 3 -30.14 18.53 11.99
CA MET A 3 -29.03 17.88 11.34
C MET A 3 -27.94 17.50 12.29
N VAL A 4 -27.92 18.10 13.44
CA VAL A 4 -26.90 17.78 14.42
C VAL A 4 -26.98 16.37 14.95
N THR A 5 -28.09 15.69 14.72
CA THR A 5 -28.26 14.32 15.16
C THR A 5 -27.89 13.31 14.10
N GLU A 6 -27.53 13.76 12.91
CA GLU A 6 -27.17 12.85 11.85
C GLU A 6 -25.72 12.40 11.97
N TYR A 7 -25.52 11.14 11.72
CA TYR A 7 -24.20 10.51 11.66
C TYR A 7 -23.88 10.15 10.23
N PRO A 8 -22.60 10.21 9.84
CA PRO A 8 -22.19 9.66 8.55
C PRO A 8 -22.54 8.18 8.48
N PRO A 9 -22.99 7.69 7.33
CA PRO A 9 -23.32 6.27 7.20
C PRO A 9 -22.08 5.40 7.17
N ILE A 10 -22.27 4.12 7.50
CA ILE A 10 -21.27 3.12 7.17
C ILE A 10 -21.25 2.97 5.65
N ARG A 11 -20.07 2.96 5.07
CA ARG A 11 -19.91 2.81 3.61
C ARG A 11 -19.32 1.44 3.31
N ILE A 12 -19.95 0.75 2.36
CA ILE A 12 -19.44 -0.52 1.85
C ILE A 12 -19.00 -0.28 0.41
N VAL A 13 -17.74 -0.57 0.13
CA VAL A 13 -17.18 -0.36 -1.21
C VAL A 13 -16.86 -1.73 -1.78
N SER A 14 -17.57 -2.09 -2.84
CA SER A 14 -17.37 -3.37 -3.52
C SER A 14 -16.19 -3.29 -4.49
N PRO A 15 -15.55 -4.42 -4.82
CA PRO A 15 -14.37 -4.43 -5.69
C PRO A 15 -14.57 -3.74 -7.04
N ALA A 16 -15.76 -3.78 -7.59
CA ALA A 16 -16.06 -3.12 -8.88
C ALA A 16 -15.86 -1.60 -8.82
N ARG A 17 -15.85 -1.00 -7.63
CA ARG A 17 -15.66 0.43 -7.43
C ARG A 17 -14.24 0.81 -7.04
N PHE A 18 -13.37 -0.15 -6.80
CA PHE A 18 -11.99 0.16 -6.47
C PHE A 18 -11.34 0.96 -7.59
N ASP A 19 -10.57 1.96 -7.22
CA ASP A 19 -10.08 2.94 -8.17
C ASP A 19 -8.55 2.87 -8.31
N PRO A 20 -8.04 2.61 -9.55
CA PRO A 20 -6.60 2.64 -9.81
C PRO A 20 -6.04 4.06 -9.93
N GLY A 21 -6.90 5.10 -9.95
CA GLY A 21 -6.52 6.51 -10.02
C GLY A 21 -5.90 7.02 -8.73
N THR A 22 -4.86 6.36 -8.24
CA THR A 22 -4.16 6.69 -7.00
C THR A 22 -2.66 6.61 -7.23
N ALA A 23 -1.86 7.13 -6.30
CA ALA A 23 -0.41 7.11 -6.43
C ALA A 23 0.12 5.69 -6.60
N GLN A 24 0.94 5.48 -7.61
CA GLN A 24 1.48 4.17 -7.99
C GLN A 24 3.00 4.16 -7.87
N THR A 25 3.53 2.94 -7.76
CA THR A 25 4.97 2.71 -7.83
C THR A 25 5.24 1.66 -8.91
N PRO A 26 6.31 1.80 -9.71
CA PRO A 26 6.57 0.85 -10.81
C PRO A 26 6.58 -0.59 -10.33
N GLY A 27 6.08 -1.51 -11.16
CA GLY A 27 6.06 -2.95 -10.87
C GLY A 27 4.90 -3.41 -10.00
N SER A 28 4.02 -2.52 -9.61
CA SER A 28 2.89 -2.82 -8.73
C SER A 28 1.61 -2.15 -9.20
N VAL A 29 0.49 -2.60 -8.64
CA VAL A 29 -0.82 -1.98 -8.84
C VAL A 29 -1.42 -1.68 -7.47
N ARG A 30 -1.90 -0.45 -7.31
CA ARG A 30 -2.58 -0.01 -6.10
C ARG A 30 -4.01 0.37 -6.46
N LEU A 31 -4.97 -0.09 -5.66
CA LEU A 31 -6.39 0.23 -5.86
C LEU A 31 -6.91 0.89 -4.59
N ALA A 32 -7.52 2.06 -4.75
CA ALA A 32 -8.16 2.74 -3.64
C ALA A 32 -9.54 2.14 -3.38
N ALA A 33 -9.84 1.81 -2.14
CA ALA A 33 -11.13 1.34 -1.68
C ALA A 33 -11.78 2.33 -0.73
N VAL A 34 -11.03 2.88 0.21
CA VAL A 34 -11.48 3.92 1.13
C VAL A 34 -10.62 5.14 0.88
N ALA A 35 -11.16 6.12 0.18
CA ALA A 35 -10.41 7.29 -0.28
C ALA A 35 -11.36 8.42 -0.65
N PRO A 36 -10.87 9.67 -0.68
CA PRO A 36 -11.71 10.84 -1.01
C PRO A 36 -12.41 10.73 -2.36
N GLN A 37 -11.75 10.17 -3.39
CA GLN A 37 -12.35 10.04 -4.71
C GLN A 37 -13.52 9.06 -4.76
N LEU A 38 -13.69 8.24 -3.73
CA LEU A 38 -14.86 7.36 -3.60
C LEU A 38 -15.95 7.96 -2.72
N GLY A 39 -15.84 9.26 -2.41
CA GLY A 39 -16.81 9.97 -1.61
C GLY A 39 -16.72 9.67 -0.11
N ILE A 40 -15.61 9.13 0.34
CA ILE A 40 -15.40 8.80 1.74
C ILE A 40 -14.39 9.76 2.35
N GLN A 41 -14.84 10.53 3.32
CA GLN A 41 -13.96 11.41 4.08
C GLN A 41 -13.50 10.69 5.34
N SER A 42 -12.21 10.45 5.44
CA SER A 42 -11.61 9.73 6.54
C SER A 42 -10.20 10.25 6.77
N ALA A 43 -9.72 10.14 7.99
CA ALA A 43 -8.31 10.38 8.28
C ALA A 43 -7.42 9.28 7.73
N LEU A 44 -8.02 8.16 7.27
CA LEU A 44 -7.29 6.99 6.79
C LEU A 44 -7.54 6.76 5.31
N TRP A 45 -6.58 6.15 4.66
CA TRP A 45 -6.74 5.60 3.31
C TRP A 45 -6.68 4.07 3.42
N GLY A 46 -7.52 3.38 2.66
CA GLY A 46 -7.52 1.92 2.60
C GLY A 46 -7.62 1.43 1.17
N GLY A 47 -6.95 0.34 0.87
CA GLY A 47 -6.98 -0.23 -0.46
C GLY A 47 -6.26 -1.56 -0.58
N LEU A 48 -6.00 -1.94 -1.83
CA LEU A 48 -5.30 -3.16 -2.18
C LEU A 48 -3.98 -2.83 -2.88
N PHE A 49 -3.05 -3.74 -2.77
CA PHE A 49 -1.74 -3.66 -3.39
C PHE A 49 -1.36 -5.02 -3.95
N GLU A 50 -0.94 -5.04 -5.21
CA GLU A 50 -0.56 -6.25 -5.89
C GLU A 50 0.80 -6.09 -6.55
N VAL A 51 1.64 -7.12 -6.45
CA VAL A 51 2.86 -7.24 -7.25
C VAL A 51 2.80 -8.55 -8.03
N LYS A 52 2.97 -8.46 -9.34
CA LYS A 52 2.87 -9.61 -10.23
C LYS A 52 4.04 -10.57 -10.04
N PRO A 53 3.89 -11.84 -10.49
CA PRO A 53 4.99 -12.81 -10.41
C PRO A 53 6.26 -12.26 -11.03
N GLY A 54 7.39 -12.46 -10.35
CA GLY A 54 8.71 -12.05 -10.81
C GLY A 54 8.94 -10.54 -10.84
N ALA A 55 7.95 -9.73 -10.48
CA ALA A 55 8.08 -8.28 -10.49
C ALA A 55 8.56 -7.75 -9.14
N ARG A 56 8.95 -6.48 -9.15
CA ARG A 56 9.31 -5.73 -7.95
C ARG A 56 8.98 -4.26 -8.14
N THR A 57 8.81 -3.56 -7.03
CA THR A 57 8.67 -2.11 -7.06
C THR A 57 10.04 -1.45 -7.24
N GLY A 58 10.04 -0.16 -7.55
CA GLY A 58 11.23 0.66 -7.35
C GLY A 58 11.45 0.96 -5.86
N ILE A 59 12.56 1.58 -5.56
CA ILE A 59 12.85 2.09 -4.21
C ILE A 59 11.96 3.31 -3.99
N HIS A 60 11.23 3.35 -2.88
CA HIS A 60 10.32 4.46 -2.60
C HIS A 60 10.07 4.59 -1.10
N HIS A 61 9.49 5.72 -0.72
CA HIS A 61 8.95 5.92 0.63
C HIS A 61 7.59 6.61 0.53
N HIS A 62 6.94 6.76 1.65
CA HIS A 62 5.59 7.33 1.72
C HIS A 62 5.53 8.63 2.51
N GLY A 63 6.65 9.37 2.55
CA GLY A 63 6.71 10.60 3.31
C GLY A 63 6.34 10.38 4.77
N GLU A 64 5.53 11.26 5.31
CA GLU A 64 5.10 11.19 6.71
C GLU A 64 4.11 10.05 6.99
N GLN A 65 3.59 9.39 5.96
CA GLN A 65 2.63 8.30 6.15
C GLN A 65 3.27 7.05 6.70
N GLN A 66 2.57 6.44 7.63
CA GLN A 66 2.82 5.07 8.02
C GLN A 66 1.88 4.15 7.25
N THR A 67 2.31 2.93 7.05
CA THR A 67 1.53 1.90 6.38
C THR A 67 1.38 0.70 7.30
N ILE A 68 0.17 0.17 7.37
CA ILE A 68 -0.09 -1.18 7.88
C ILE A 68 -0.61 -1.99 6.70
N ALA A 69 -0.04 -3.15 6.49
CA ALA A 69 -0.49 -4.07 5.46
C ALA A 69 -0.80 -5.43 6.06
N TYR A 70 -1.78 -6.12 5.48
CA TYR A 70 -2.09 -7.50 5.78
C TYR A 70 -1.94 -8.31 4.50
N VAL A 71 -1.14 -9.36 4.55
CA VAL A 71 -0.90 -10.20 3.38
C VAL A 71 -2.08 -11.14 3.19
N LEU A 72 -2.82 -10.94 2.10
CA LEU A 72 -3.97 -11.80 1.74
C LEU A 72 -3.51 -13.09 1.10
N SER A 73 -2.54 -13.00 0.20
CA SER A 73 -2.06 -14.14 -0.58
C SER A 73 -0.65 -13.90 -1.08
N GLY A 74 0.06 -14.99 -1.36
CA GLY A 74 1.40 -14.94 -1.90
C GLY A 74 2.47 -14.71 -0.84
N ILE A 75 3.69 -14.56 -1.32
CA ILE A 75 4.87 -14.30 -0.50
C ILE A 75 5.51 -13.01 -1.01
N CYS A 76 5.92 -12.15 -0.10
CA CYS A 76 6.57 -10.90 -0.41
C CYS A 76 7.93 -10.85 0.28
N GLU A 77 8.94 -10.37 -0.43
CA GLU A 77 10.18 -9.96 0.21
C GLU A 77 10.21 -8.44 0.28
N VAL A 78 10.46 -7.89 1.46
CA VAL A 78 10.60 -6.46 1.66
C VAL A 78 12.06 -6.17 1.96
N ARG A 79 12.66 -5.23 1.23
CA ARG A 79 13.99 -4.70 1.52
C ARG A 79 13.87 -3.26 1.97
N TRP A 80 14.70 -2.84 2.91
CA TRP A 80 14.67 -1.48 3.43
C TRP A 80 16.03 -1.05 3.97
N GLY A 81 16.10 0.24 4.29
CA GLY A 81 17.26 0.87 4.88
C GLY A 81 17.87 1.90 3.95
N ALA A 82 18.89 2.59 4.43
CA ALA A 82 19.57 3.62 3.65
C ALA A 82 20.26 3.03 2.41
N ARG A 83 20.65 1.75 2.47
CA ARG A 83 21.38 1.04 1.42
C ARG A 83 20.70 -0.26 0.99
N GLY A 84 19.46 -0.48 1.42
CA GLY A 84 18.76 -1.74 1.17
C GLY A 84 19.38 -2.93 1.90
N GLU A 85 20.01 -2.68 3.04
CA GLU A 85 20.81 -3.67 3.78
C GLU A 85 19.98 -4.67 4.57
N TYR A 86 18.70 -4.35 4.79
CA TYR A 86 17.81 -5.24 5.53
C TYR A 86 16.80 -5.90 4.59
N ALA A 87 16.43 -7.13 4.90
CA ALA A 87 15.41 -7.85 4.15
C ALA A 87 14.65 -8.80 5.07
N ALA A 88 13.37 -8.99 4.75
CA ALA A 88 12.52 -9.97 5.43
C ALA A 88 11.44 -10.44 4.48
N ARG A 89 10.88 -11.61 4.74
CA ARG A 89 9.76 -12.14 3.97
C ARG A 89 8.50 -12.19 4.81
N ALA A 90 7.38 -11.91 4.16
CA ALA A 90 6.05 -12.03 4.72
C ALA A 90 5.20 -12.91 3.82
N LYS A 91 4.27 -13.62 4.42
CA LYS A 91 3.37 -14.55 3.74
C LYS A 91 1.94 -14.32 4.20
N ALA A 92 1.00 -14.98 3.55
CA ALA A 92 -0.42 -14.87 3.88
C ALA A 92 -0.67 -15.00 5.38
N GLY A 93 -1.40 -14.03 5.93
CA GLY A 93 -1.69 -13.94 7.36
C GLY A 93 -0.78 -13.02 8.16
N ASP A 94 0.35 -12.60 7.59
CA ASP A 94 1.27 -11.70 8.29
C ASP A 94 0.80 -10.25 8.19
N PHE A 95 1.06 -9.48 9.25
CA PHE A 95 0.98 -8.03 9.21
C PHE A 95 2.35 -7.43 8.96
N ILE A 96 2.37 -6.32 8.24
CA ILE A 96 3.58 -5.56 7.95
C ILE A 96 3.34 -4.12 8.41
N HIS A 97 4.31 -3.54 9.10
CA HIS A 97 4.30 -2.12 9.42
C HIS A 97 5.48 -1.45 8.72
N VAL A 98 5.18 -0.42 7.94
CA VAL A 98 6.21 0.38 7.27
C VAL A 98 6.24 1.76 7.92
N PRO A 99 7.35 2.12 8.58
CA PRO A 99 7.50 3.44 9.20
C PRO A 99 7.49 4.58 8.18
N ALA A 100 7.23 5.78 8.68
CA ALA A 100 7.35 7.00 7.88
C ALA A 100 8.77 7.18 7.33
N PHE A 101 8.88 7.75 6.14
CA PHE A 101 10.13 8.14 5.47
C PHE A 101 11.11 7.00 5.16
N LEU A 102 10.75 5.76 5.40
CA LEU A 102 11.67 4.63 5.22
C LEU A 102 11.78 4.24 3.75
N PRO A 103 12.96 4.37 3.12
CA PRO A 103 13.18 3.83 1.79
C PRO A 103 13.04 2.31 1.80
N HIS A 104 12.21 1.78 0.92
CA HIS A 104 11.95 0.35 0.85
C HIS A 104 11.55 -0.07 -0.54
N MET A 105 11.51 -1.38 -0.75
CA MET A 105 11.14 -2.01 -2.01
C MET A 105 10.44 -3.32 -1.70
N GLU A 106 9.39 -3.64 -2.45
CA GLU A 106 8.70 -4.91 -2.37
C GLU A 106 9.06 -5.76 -3.59
N ILE A 107 9.40 -7.02 -3.34
CA ILE A 107 9.82 -7.97 -4.37
C ILE A 107 8.93 -9.19 -4.29
N ASN A 108 8.43 -9.63 -5.44
CA ASN A 108 7.76 -10.92 -5.52
C ASN A 108 8.78 -12.00 -5.88
N PRO A 109 9.13 -12.90 -4.94
CA PRO A 109 10.12 -13.94 -5.21
C PRO A 109 9.55 -15.11 -6.03
N SER A 110 8.24 -15.16 -6.24
CA SER A 110 7.59 -16.22 -7.01
C SER A 110 7.50 -15.83 -8.48
N ASP A 111 7.77 -16.77 -9.37
CA ASP A 111 7.55 -16.62 -10.81
C ASP A 111 6.15 -17.07 -11.23
N LEU A 112 5.36 -17.60 -10.30
CA LEU A 112 4.08 -18.23 -10.61
C LEU A 112 2.88 -17.46 -10.09
N GLU A 113 3.00 -16.83 -8.93
CA GLU A 113 1.84 -16.24 -8.25
C GLU A 113 2.09 -14.79 -7.86
N PRO A 114 1.08 -13.91 -8.01
CA PRO A 114 1.16 -12.56 -7.47
C PRO A 114 1.08 -12.61 -5.93
N PHE A 115 1.46 -11.53 -5.27
CA PHE A 115 1.07 -11.32 -3.89
C PHE A 115 0.08 -10.16 -3.79
N HIS A 116 -0.80 -10.25 -2.80
CA HIS A 116 -1.83 -9.25 -2.56
C HIS A 116 -1.82 -8.83 -1.10
N TRP A 117 -1.90 -7.53 -0.87
CA TRP A 117 -2.01 -6.95 0.46
C TRP A 117 -3.28 -6.13 0.58
N VAL A 118 -3.88 -6.14 1.76
CA VAL A 118 -4.73 -5.04 2.21
C VAL A 118 -3.80 -3.98 2.79
N VAL A 119 -4.00 -2.73 2.43
CA VAL A 119 -3.12 -1.62 2.84
C VAL A 119 -3.95 -0.54 3.51
N VAL A 120 -3.50 -0.07 4.67
CA VAL A 120 -4.06 1.07 5.35
C VAL A 120 -2.96 2.11 5.57
N ARG A 121 -3.26 3.35 5.22
CA ARG A 121 -2.35 4.49 5.37
C ARG A 121 -2.87 5.45 6.42
N SER A 122 -1.94 6.14 7.08
CA SER A 122 -2.25 7.01 8.21
C SER A 122 -2.78 8.39 7.81
N THR A 123 -2.84 8.72 6.52
CA THR A 123 -3.48 9.93 6.01
C THR A 123 -4.40 9.59 4.85
N SER A 124 -5.34 10.47 4.54
CA SER A 124 -6.40 10.20 3.58
C SER A 124 -5.96 10.13 2.11
N THR A 125 -4.81 10.69 1.78
CA THR A 125 -4.29 10.67 0.41
C THR A 125 -2.95 9.96 0.42
N PRO A 126 -2.77 8.91 -0.39
CA PRO A 126 -1.52 8.16 -0.41
C PRO A 126 -0.39 9.02 -0.97
N ILE A 127 0.76 8.91 -0.32
CA ILE A 127 1.99 9.57 -0.73
C ILE A 127 2.95 8.51 -1.24
N VAL A 128 3.50 8.72 -2.43
CA VAL A 128 4.55 7.86 -2.98
C VAL A 128 5.66 8.77 -3.49
N VAL A 129 6.85 8.61 -2.92
CA VAL A 129 8.05 9.32 -3.36
C VAL A 129 8.99 8.27 -3.95
N ASN A 130 9.06 8.22 -5.27
CA ASN A 130 9.94 7.29 -5.97
C ASN A 130 11.37 7.81 -5.95
N LEU A 131 12.30 6.95 -5.57
CA LEU A 131 13.71 7.27 -5.41
C LEU A 131 14.52 6.67 -6.56
N PRO A 132 15.74 7.18 -6.82
CA PRO A 132 16.57 6.64 -7.91
C PRO A 132 16.93 5.18 -7.69
N ASP A 133 16.92 4.38 -8.77
CA ASP A 133 17.28 2.96 -8.70
C ASP A 133 18.67 2.72 -8.18
N HIS A 134 19.59 3.66 -8.43
CA HIS A 134 20.99 3.55 -8.01
C HIS A 134 21.23 4.01 -6.56
N MET A 135 20.19 4.38 -5.84
CA MET A 135 20.32 4.80 -4.44
C MET A 135 20.92 3.70 -3.57
N TRP A 136 20.59 2.45 -3.87
CA TRP A 136 21.19 1.30 -3.20
C TRP A 136 22.28 0.68 -4.07
N PRO A 137 23.37 0.20 -3.43
CA PRO A 137 24.44 -0.47 -4.18
C PRO A 137 24.00 -1.79 -4.81
#